data_a8eadf1370ee9f3df0466a3efdc3db02
#
_entry.id   a8eadf1370ee9f3df0466a3efdc3db02
#
_cell.length_a   1.000
_cell.length_b   1.000
_cell.length_c   1.000
_cell.angle_alpha   90.00
_cell.angle_beta   90.00
_cell.angle_gamma   90.00
#
_symmetry.space_group_name_H-M   'P 1'
#
loop_
_entity.id
_entity.type
_entity.pdbx_description
1 polymer ?
#
loop_
_entity_poly.entity_id
_entity_poly.type
_entity_poly.pdbx_seq_one_letter_code
_entity_poly.pdbx_strand_id
1 'polypeptide(L)'
;RRQRQMCIRDRCSLYVNGHPHGPATGATTCQLYMRRFNDGETITIEPWRSAGFPVIRDLMVDRYAYDKIIQAGGFVSVNTGGVPDANAIPISKADADLAMDAAACIGCGACAAACKNGSAMLFVSAKVSQLALLPQGKVEAARRAKAMVAKMDELGFGNCTNTRACEMECPKNISVSNIARLNREFISVSYTHLTLPTN
;
A
#
# COMPACT_ATOMS: atom_id res chain seq x y z
N ARG A 1 26.78 2.03 6.53
CA ARG A 1 25.53 2.76 6.79
C ARG A 1 24.77 3.14 5.52
N ARG A 2 25.43 3.56 4.43
CA ARG A 2 24.78 3.87 3.14
C ARG A 2 24.11 2.65 2.48
N GLN A 3 24.67 1.46 2.62
CA GLN A 3 24.11 0.23 2.04
C GLN A 3 22.78 -0.19 2.68
N ARG A 4 22.54 0.07 3.97
CA ARG A 4 21.26 -0.24 4.63
C ARG A 4 20.11 0.65 4.15
N GLN A 5 20.35 1.92 3.88
CA GLN A 5 19.31 2.83 3.38
C GLN A 5 18.93 2.55 1.92
N MET A 6 19.88 2.11 1.11
CA MET A 6 19.62 1.73 -0.29
C MET A 6 18.85 0.41 -0.41
N CYS A 7 19.02 -0.55 0.51
CA CYS A 7 18.29 -1.82 0.49
C CYS A 7 16.77 -1.67 0.68
N ILE A 8 16.33 -0.72 1.49
CA ILE A 8 14.90 -0.59 1.83
C ILE A 8 14.11 0.06 0.68
N ARG A 9 14.72 0.92 -0.13
CA ARG A 9 14.01 1.67 -1.17
C ARG A 9 14.16 1.10 -2.58
N ASP A 10 15.34 0.60 -2.96
CA ASP A 10 15.66 0.42 -4.37
C ASP A 10 16.08 -1.01 -4.76
N ARG A 11 16.44 -1.89 -3.84
CA ARG A 11 17.05 -3.19 -4.15
C ARG A 11 16.19 -4.42 -3.91
N CYS A 12 15.03 -4.30 -3.28
CA CYS A 12 14.12 -5.43 -3.03
C CYS A 12 12.94 -5.46 -4.00
N SER A 13 12.94 -4.60 -5.03
CA SER A 13 11.84 -4.46 -5.99
C SER A 13 12.06 -5.32 -7.22
N LEU A 14 12.15 -6.65 -7.03
CA LEU A 14 12.44 -7.58 -8.11
C LEU A 14 11.62 -8.88 -7.98
N TYR A 15 11.44 -9.54 -9.12
CA TYR A 15 10.94 -10.90 -9.18
C TYR A 15 12.08 -11.90 -9.00
N VAL A 16 11.79 -12.97 -8.30
CA VAL A 16 12.64 -14.17 -8.26
C VAL A 16 11.76 -15.34 -8.65
N ASN A 17 12.13 -16.06 -9.69
CA ASN A 17 11.37 -17.17 -10.28
C ASN A 17 9.89 -16.79 -10.57
N GLY A 18 9.66 -15.56 -11.06
CA GLY A 18 8.33 -15.09 -11.44
C GLY A 18 7.45 -14.60 -10.28
N HIS A 19 7.91 -14.67 -9.03
CA HIS A 19 7.20 -14.16 -7.84
C HIS A 19 7.80 -12.85 -7.34
N PRO A 20 6.99 -11.83 -7.04
CA PRO A 20 7.47 -10.63 -6.35
C PRO A 20 8.09 -11.01 -5.00
N HIS A 21 9.33 -10.59 -4.77
CA HIS A 21 10.14 -10.97 -3.61
C HIS A 21 10.58 -12.44 -3.56
N GLY A 22 10.16 -13.30 -4.48
CA GLY A 22 10.52 -14.71 -4.53
C GLY A 22 9.43 -15.67 -4.03
N PRO A 23 9.65 -16.97 -4.16
CA PRO A 23 8.61 -17.99 -3.91
C PRO A 23 8.23 -18.17 -2.42
N ALA A 24 8.93 -17.51 -1.51
CA ALA A 24 8.66 -17.61 -0.08
C ALA A 24 7.53 -16.67 0.36
N THR A 25 6.39 -17.22 0.76
CA THR A 25 5.27 -16.44 1.30
C THR A 25 5.66 -15.65 2.55
N GLY A 26 5.17 -14.41 2.65
CA GLY A 26 5.42 -13.56 3.81
C GLY A 26 6.86 -13.06 3.97
N ALA A 27 7.71 -13.22 2.94
CA ALA A 27 9.09 -12.78 2.96
C ALA A 27 9.36 -11.69 1.92
N THR A 28 10.35 -10.85 2.20
CA THR A 28 10.92 -9.93 1.21
C THR A 28 12.18 -10.55 0.62
N THR A 29 12.64 -10.06 -0.54
CA THR A 29 13.84 -10.59 -1.20
C THR A 29 15.08 -10.61 -0.29
N CYS A 30 15.20 -9.63 0.61
CA CYS A 30 16.33 -9.60 1.57
C CYS A 30 16.27 -10.69 2.65
N GLN A 31 15.14 -11.38 2.79
CA GLN A 31 14.94 -12.53 3.68
C GLN A 31 14.83 -13.86 2.91
N LEU A 32 15.07 -13.84 1.62
CA LEU A 32 15.07 -15.02 0.78
C LEU A 32 16.45 -15.71 0.88
N TYR A 33 16.51 -16.79 1.62
CA TYR A 33 17.74 -17.51 1.84
C TYR A 33 17.99 -18.53 0.73
N MET A 34 19.26 -18.69 0.29
CA MET A 34 19.66 -19.63 -0.75
C MET A 34 19.29 -21.09 -0.42
N ARG A 35 19.23 -21.46 0.85
CA ARG A 35 18.79 -22.79 1.30
C ARG A 35 17.33 -23.15 0.91
N ARG A 36 16.57 -22.20 0.38
CA ARG A 36 15.20 -22.45 -0.11
C ARG A 36 15.17 -22.90 -1.57
N PHE A 37 16.31 -22.86 -2.24
CA PHE A 37 16.47 -23.32 -3.60
C PHE A 37 17.15 -24.67 -3.61
N ASN A 38 16.80 -25.51 -4.59
CA ASN A 38 17.41 -26.82 -4.74
C ASN A 38 18.80 -26.67 -5.39
N ASP A 39 19.66 -27.66 -5.14
CA ASP A 39 20.96 -27.70 -5.80
C ASP A 39 20.79 -27.89 -7.32
N GLY A 40 21.52 -27.09 -8.10
CA GLY A 40 21.41 -27.05 -9.56
C GLY A 40 20.18 -26.33 -10.12
N GLU A 41 19.33 -25.72 -9.27
CA GLU A 41 18.17 -24.94 -9.72
C GLU A 41 18.62 -23.62 -10.39
N THR A 42 18.00 -23.30 -11.53
CA THR A 42 18.20 -22.02 -12.19
C THR A 42 17.31 -20.96 -11.55
N ILE A 43 17.91 -19.90 -11.01
CA ILE A 43 17.20 -18.79 -10.39
C ILE A 43 17.11 -17.63 -11.41
N THR A 44 15.89 -17.27 -11.79
CA THR A 44 15.62 -16.11 -12.65
C THR A 44 15.34 -14.87 -11.82
N ILE A 45 15.97 -13.75 -12.15
CA ILE A 45 15.79 -12.48 -11.46
C ILE A 45 15.44 -11.41 -12.49
N GLU A 46 14.34 -10.68 -12.24
CA GLU A 46 13.82 -9.66 -13.14
C GLU A 46 13.39 -8.41 -12.37
N PRO A 47 13.43 -7.21 -12.98
CA PRO A 47 12.83 -6.01 -12.39
C PRO A 47 11.31 -6.15 -12.35
N TRP A 48 10.65 -5.34 -11.53
CA TRP A 48 9.19 -5.35 -11.48
C TRP A 48 8.55 -4.88 -12.79
N ARG A 49 7.54 -5.62 -13.23
CA ARG A 49 6.81 -5.41 -14.49
C ARG A 49 5.52 -4.62 -14.23
N SER A 50 5.64 -3.36 -13.85
CA SER A 50 4.47 -2.50 -13.63
C SER A 50 4.71 -1.16 -14.31
N ALA A 51 3.70 -0.65 -15.04
CA ALA A 51 3.77 0.66 -15.67
C ALA A 51 4.03 1.78 -14.65
N GLY A 52 3.51 1.64 -13.42
CA GLY A 52 3.74 2.58 -12.33
C GLY A 52 5.15 2.53 -11.74
N PHE A 53 5.99 1.56 -12.14
CA PHE A 53 7.37 1.40 -11.68
C PHE A 53 8.32 1.27 -12.89
N PRO A 54 8.57 2.33 -13.64
CA PRO A 54 9.47 2.27 -14.79
C PRO A 54 10.87 1.84 -14.38
N VAL A 55 11.51 1.02 -15.22
CA VAL A 55 12.89 0.58 -14.99
C VAL A 55 13.82 1.76 -15.25
N ILE A 56 14.66 2.08 -14.25
CA ILE A 56 15.70 3.10 -14.37
C ILE A 56 16.94 2.50 -15.02
N ARG A 57 17.39 1.37 -14.49
CA ARG A 57 18.58 0.64 -14.96
C ARG A 57 18.62 -0.76 -14.36
N ASP A 58 18.90 -1.75 -15.18
CA ASP A 58 19.06 -3.15 -14.78
C ASP A 58 17.83 -3.64 -13.95
N LEU A 59 18.02 -3.96 -12.69
CA LEU A 59 16.97 -4.40 -11.76
C LEU A 59 16.36 -3.25 -10.94
N MET A 60 16.80 -2.03 -11.16
CA MET A 60 16.34 -0.87 -10.40
C MET A 60 15.11 -0.25 -11.06
N VAL A 61 14.04 -0.08 -10.30
CA VAL A 61 12.80 0.57 -10.75
C VAL A 61 12.56 1.87 -10.00
N ASP A 62 11.91 2.83 -10.64
CA ASP A 62 11.46 4.07 -10.00
C ASP A 62 10.20 3.80 -9.19
N ARG A 63 10.24 4.10 -7.89
CA ARG A 63 9.14 3.93 -6.96
C ARG A 63 8.59 5.24 -6.42
N TYR A 64 9.02 6.38 -6.96
CA TYR A 64 8.54 7.70 -6.55
C TYR A 64 7.02 7.87 -6.68
N ALA A 65 6.39 7.07 -7.55
CA ALA A 65 4.94 7.05 -7.68
C ALA A 65 4.24 6.78 -6.33
N TYR A 66 4.76 5.87 -5.51
CA TYR A 66 4.21 5.59 -4.19
C TYR A 66 4.37 6.75 -3.21
N ASP A 67 5.51 7.43 -3.24
CA ASP A 67 5.74 8.61 -2.40
C ASP A 67 4.76 9.74 -2.77
N LYS A 68 4.51 9.95 -4.06
CA LYS A 68 3.52 10.92 -4.56
C LYS A 68 2.09 10.59 -4.12
N ILE A 69 1.72 9.31 -4.11
CA ILE A 69 0.42 8.87 -3.59
C ILE A 69 0.30 9.17 -2.10
N ILE A 70 1.33 8.88 -1.30
CA ILE A 70 1.32 9.19 0.14
C ILE A 70 1.25 10.70 0.36
N GLN A 71 1.96 11.51 -0.41
CA GLN A 71 1.90 12.97 -0.33
C GLN A 71 0.50 13.52 -0.62
N ALA A 72 -0.27 12.85 -1.47
CA ALA A 72 -1.62 13.28 -1.83
C ALA A 72 -2.65 13.14 -0.68
N GLY A 73 -2.44 12.24 0.26
CA GLY A 73 -3.42 12.03 1.33
C GLY A 73 -3.00 11.08 2.47
N GLY A 74 -1.82 10.49 2.40
CA GLY A 74 -1.34 9.51 3.39
C GLY A 74 -0.81 10.11 4.69
N PHE A 75 -1.30 11.27 5.09
CA PHE A 75 -0.86 12.01 6.27
C PHE A 75 -2.03 12.37 7.19
N VAL A 76 -1.71 12.89 8.38
CA VAL A 76 -2.67 13.47 9.32
C VAL A 76 -2.25 14.89 9.66
N SER A 77 -3.24 15.80 9.77
CA SER A 77 -3.03 17.14 10.27
C SER A 77 -2.74 17.12 11.77
N VAL A 78 -2.07 18.15 12.25
CA VAL A 78 -1.89 18.37 13.69
C VAL A 78 -3.27 18.53 14.33
N ASN A 79 -3.59 17.70 15.30
CA ASN A 79 -4.79 17.86 16.11
C ASN A 79 -4.55 18.97 17.15
N THR A 80 -5.29 20.07 17.03
CA THR A 80 -5.23 21.21 17.93
C THR A 80 -6.32 21.15 19.01
N GLY A 81 -7.11 20.08 19.07
CA GLY A 81 -8.14 19.86 20.08
C GLY A 81 -7.56 19.61 21.49
N GLY A 82 -8.43 19.62 22.51
CA GLY A 82 -8.06 19.31 23.89
C GLY A 82 -7.52 17.88 24.05
N VAL A 83 -6.78 17.65 25.11
CA VAL A 83 -6.33 16.32 25.50
C VAL A 83 -7.53 15.57 26.07
N PRO A 84 -7.87 14.36 25.58
CA PRO A 84 -8.94 13.54 26.16
C PRO A 84 -8.53 13.09 27.59
N ASP A 85 -9.54 12.75 28.40
CA ASP A 85 -9.32 12.12 29.70
C ASP A 85 -8.42 10.89 29.56
N ALA A 86 -7.53 10.67 30.53
CA ALA A 86 -6.59 9.54 30.53
C ALA A 86 -7.32 8.18 30.51
N ASN A 87 -8.54 8.10 31.02
CA ASN A 87 -9.38 6.91 31.01
C ASN A 87 -10.29 6.81 29.74
N ALA A 88 -10.24 7.79 28.85
CA ALA A 88 -11.02 7.74 27.62
C ALA A 88 -10.52 6.66 26.69
N ILE A 89 -11.44 5.88 26.12
CA ILE A 89 -11.17 4.89 25.07
C ILE A 89 -11.67 5.46 23.73
N PRO A 90 -10.80 6.15 22.95
CA PRO A 90 -11.21 6.85 21.73
C PRO A 90 -11.74 5.93 20.62
N ILE A 91 -11.23 4.68 20.60
CA ILE A 91 -11.63 3.65 19.62
C ILE A 91 -11.65 2.28 20.30
N SER A 92 -12.41 1.34 19.71
CA SER A 92 -12.40 -0.06 20.17
C SER A 92 -11.03 -0.72 19.90
N LYS A 93 -10.67 -1.72 20.72
CA LYS A 93 -9.46 -2.51 20.47
C LYS A 93 -9.51 -3.18 19.11
N ALA A 94 -10.67 -3.70 18.69
CA ALA A 94 -10.83 -4.33 17.39
C ALA A 94 -10.52 -3.37 16.22
N ASP A 95 -10.99 -2.13 16.28
CA ASP A 95 -10.66 -1.12 15.27
C ASP A 95 -9.18 -0.73 15.30
N ALA A 96 -8.60 -0.64 16.49
CA ALA A 96 -7.17 -0.37 16.64
C ALA A 96 -6.32 -1.50 16.02
N ASP A 97 -6.66 -2.76 16.27
CA ASP A 97 -5.95 -3.91 15.72
C ASP A 97 -6.04 -3.91 14.17
N LEU A 98 -7.24 -3.70 13.62
CA LEU A 98 -7.41 -3.58 12.15
C LEU A 98 -6.62 -2.40 11.56
N ALA A 99 -6.54 -1.28 12.27
CA ALA A 99 -5.74 -0.14 11.83
C ALA A 99 -4.25 -0.46 11.83
N MET A 100 -3.77 -1.17 12.85
CA MET A 100 -2.36 -1.57 12.95
C MET A 100 -1.99 -2.64 11.93
N ASP A 101 -2.87 -3.60 11.65
CA ASP A 101 -2.69 -4.56 10.56
C ASP A 101 -2.54 -3.86 9.20
N ALA A 102 -3.39 -2.87 8.93
CA ALA A 102 -3.26 -2.07 7.72
C ALA A 102 -1.96 -1.22 7.71
N ALA A 103 -1.54 -0.72 8.89
CA ALA A 103 -0.31 0.05 9.06
C ALA A 103 0.97 -0.78 8.82
N ALA A 104 0.89 -2.10 8.91
CA ALA A 104 2.03 -3.00 8.66
C ALA A 104 2.56 -2.92 7.22
N CYS A 105 1.84 -2.27 6.31
CA CYS A 105 2.28 -2.07 4.93
C CYS A 105 3.61 -1.31 4.86
N ILE A 106 4.62 -1.94 4.28
CA ILE A 106 5.97 -1.36 4.11
C ILE A 106 6.16 -0.60 2.78
N GLY A 107 5.11 -0.48 1.97
CA GLY A 107 5.18 0.20 0.68
C GLY A 107 6.17 -0.44 -0.31
N CYS A 108 6.37 -1.75 -0.24
CA CYS A 108 7.35 -2.44 -1.08
C CYS A 108 6.97 -2.43 -2.57
N GLY A 109 5.68 -2.42 -2.93
CA GLY A 109 5.17 -2.41 -4.29
C GLY A 109 4.88 -3.81 -4.88
N ALA A 110 5.12 -4.89 -4.13
CA ALA A 110 4.83 -6.26 -4.59
C ALA A 110 3.37 -6.43 -5.06
N CYS A 111 2.44 -5.78 -4.38
CA CYS A 111 1.01 -5.81 -4.74
C CYS A 111 0.72 -5.25 -6.13
N ALA A 112 1.36 -4.15 -6.53
CA ALA A 112 1.21 -3.60 -7.87
C ALA A 112 1.95 -4.44 -8.91
N ALA A 113 3.11 -4.97 -8.56
CA ALA A 113 3.87 -5.87 -9.42
C ALA A 113 3.11 -7.18 -9.68
N ALA A 114 2.52 -7.81 -8.66
CA ALA A 114 1.75 -9.05 -8.79
C ALA A 114 0.43 -8.87 -9.56
N CYS A 115 -0.11 -7.66 -9.60
CA CYS A 115 -1.40 -7.40 -10.21
C CYS A 115 -1.31 -7.41 -11.73
N LYS A 116 -2.18 -8.19 -12.40
CA LYS A 116 -2.25 -8.21 -13.88
C LYS A 116 -2.49 -6.84 -14.50
N ASN A 117 -3.21 -5.99 -13.79
CA ASN A 117 -3.50 -4.62 -14.23
C ASN A 117 -2.49 -3.59 -13.68
N GLY A 118 -1.48 -4.00 -12.93
CA GLY A 118 -0.54 -3.09 -12.28
C GLY A 118 -1.20 -2.13 -11.26
N SER A 119 -2.30 -2.54 -10.62
CA SER A 119 -3.05 -1.68 -9.70
C SER A 119 -2.34 -1.52 -8.35
N ALA A 120 -2.23 -0.28 -7.88
CA ALA A 120 -1.72 0.03 -6.54
C ALA A 120 -2.82 0.06 -5.45
N MET A 121 -4.02 -0.44 -5.76
CA MET A 121 -5.19 -0.33 -4.90
C MET A 121 -4.96 -0.91 -3.49
N LEU A 122 -4.25 -2.03 -3.33
CA LEU A 122 -3.96 -2.59 -2.01
C LEU A 122 -3.07 -1.67 -1.18
N PHE A 123 -2.07 -1.02 -1.79
CA PHE A 123 -1.21 -0.05 -1.12
C PHE A 123 -2.00 1.18 -0.65
N VAL A 124 -2.81 1.76 -1.55
CA VAL A 124 -3.66 2.92 -1.24
C VAL A 124 -4.66 2.58 -0.14
N SER A 125 -5.33 1.42 -0.26
CA SER A 125 -6.36 0.98 0.68
C SER A 125 -5.80 0.71 2.08
N ALA A 126 -4.59 0.19 2.19
CA ALA A 126 -3.93 -0.03 3.47
C ALA A 126 -3.77 1.30 4.24
N LYS A 127 -3.28 2.35 3.58
CA LYS A 127 -3.11 3.67 4.20
C LYS A 127 -4.45 4.35 4.49
N VAL A 128 -5.41 4.28 3.58
CA VAL A 128 -6.75 4.83 3.80
C VAL A 128 -7.45 4.12 4.98
N SER A 129 -7.39 2.77 5.03
CA SER A 129 -7.99 1.99 6.13
C SER A 129 -7.36 2.31 7.48
N GLN A 130 -6.03 2.36 7.55
CA GLN A 130 -5.31 2.74 8.76
C GLN A 130 -5.86 4.06 9.32
N LEU A 131 -5.90 5.10 8.50
CA LEU A 131 -6.26 6.44 8.95
C LEU A 131 -7.78 6.64 9.10
N ALA A 132 -8.61 5.87 8.40
CA ALA A 132 -10.06 5.90 8.56
C ALA A 132 -10.52 5.30 9.90
N LEU A 133 -9.80 4.29 10.40
CA LEU A 133 -10.08 3.64 11.68
C LEU A 133 -9.56 4.43 12.87
N LEU A 134 -8.48 5.18 12.70
CA LEU A 134 -7.89 5.96 13.79
C LEU A 134 -8.54 7.35 13.92
N PRO A 135 -8.75 7.83 15.16
CA PRO A 135 -9.35 9.14 15.39
C PRO A 135 -8.52 10.28 14.77
N GLN A 136 -7.19 10.15 14.77
CA GLN A 136 -6.26 11.14 14.18
C GLN A 136 -6.47 11.35 12.67
N GLY A 137 -6.98 10.36 11.97
CA GLY A 137 -7.18 10.41 10.52
C GLY A 137 -8.54 10.99 10.08
N LYS A 138 -9.42 11.33 11.01
CA LYS A 138 -10.80 11.75 10.69
C LYS A 138 -10.88 13.08 9.97
N VAL A 139 -9.99 14.03 10.26
CA VAL A 139 -10.02 15.39 9.69
C VAL A 139 -9.91 15.35 8.15
N GLU A 140 -9.01 14.54 7.61
CA GLU A 140 -8.79 14.41 6.17
C GLU A 140 -9.57 13.27 5.52
N ALA A 141 -10.33 12.47 6.28
CA ALA A 141 -10.95 11.24 5.78
C ALA A 141 -11.75 11.45 4.48
N ALA A 142 -12.56 12.52 4.43
CA ALA A 142 -13.38 12.85 3.27
C ALA A 142 -12.56 13.12 1.99
N ARG A 143 -11.41 13.74 2.11
CA ARG A 143 -10.55 14.10 0.96
C ARG A 143 -9.53 13.02 0.63
N ARG A 144 -9.06 12.29 1.64
CA ARG A 144 -7.97 11.31 1.52
C ARG A 144 -8.22 10.27 0.45
N ALA A 145 -9.37 9.57 0.52
CA ALA A 145 -9.69 8.49 -0.40
C ALA A 145 -9.71 8.99 -1.85
N LYS A 146 -10.39 10.11 -2.11
CA LYS A 146 -10.44 10.72 -3.46
C LYS A 146 -9.06 11.16 -3.94
N ALA A 147 -8.31 11.88 -3.11
CA ALA A 147 -7.01 12.42 -3.50
C ALA A 147 -5.99 11.31 -3.80
N MET A 148 -5.94 10.26 -2.98
CA MET A 148 -5.00 9.16 -3.18
C MET A 148 -5.38 8.29 -4.38
N VAL A 149 -6.67 8.03 -4.62
CA VAL A 149 -7.13 7.29 -5.81
C VAL A 149 -6.86 8.10 -7.07
N ALA A 150 -7.24 9.38 -7.11
CA ALA A 150 -6.96 10.24 -8.26
C ALA A 150 -5.46 10.32 -8.59
N LYS A 151 -4.61 10.41 -7.56
CA LYS A 151 -3.16 10.40 -7.74
C LYS A 151 -2.64 9.05 -8.25
N MET A 152 -3.22 7.95 -7.80
CA MET A 152 -2.89 6.60 -8.30
C MET A 152 -3.21 6.48 -9.80
N ASP A 153 -4.40 6.97 -10.22
CA ASP A 153 -4.82 6.94 -11.63
C ASP A 153 -3.93 7.84 -12.49
N GLU A 154 -3.62 9.06 -12.03
CA GLU A 154 -2.72 10.01 -12.71
C GLU A 154 -1.32 9.42 -12.95
N LEU A 155 -0.84 8.58 -12.03
CA LEU A 155 0.48 7.95 -12.10
C LEU A 155 0.51 6.66 -12.93
N GLY A 156 -0.58 6.31 -13.60
CA GLY A 156 -0.65 5.21 -14.55
C GLY A 156 -0.80 3.82 -13.92
N PHE A 157 -1.25 3.73 -12.67
CA PHE A 157 -1.64 2.45 -12.09
C PHE A 157 -3.02 2.02 -12.62
N GLY A 158 -3.15 0.74 -12.95
CA GLY A 158 -4.39 0.22 -13.52
C GLY A 158 -5.50 -0.01 -12.49
N ASN A 159 -6.69 -0.27 -13.01
CA ASN A 159 -7.89 -0.52 -12.19
C ASN A 159 -7.85 -1.89 -11.50
N CYS A 160 -8.41 -1.95 -10.30
CA CYS A 160 -8.52 -3.19 -9.56
C CYS A 160 -9.67 -4.06 -10.10
N THR A 161 -9.36 -5.31 -10.47
CA THR A 161 -10.34 -6.34 -10.86
C THR A 161 -10.50 -7.44 -9.80
N ASN A 162 -10.03 -7.19 -8.60
CA ASN A 162 -10.16 -8.06 -7.42
C ASN A 162 -9.66 -9.50 -7.62
N THR A 163 -8.54 -9.67 -8.32
CA THR A 163 -7.91 -10.99 -8.55
C THR A 163 -7.25 -11.57 -7.29
N ARG A 164 -7.07 -10.78 -6.24
CA ARG A 164 -6.42 -11.13 -4.95
C ARG A 164 -4.93 -11.51 -5.04
N ALA A 165 -4.31 -11.48 -6.20
CA ALA A 165 -2.87 -11.75 -6.34
C ALA A 165 -2.03 -10.83 -5.44
N CYS A 166 -2.46 -9.58 -5.25
CA CYS A 166 -1.79 -8.61 -4.39
C CYS A 166 -1.74 -9.01 -2.91
N GLU A 167 -2.77 -9.68 -2.40
CA GLU A 167 -2.82 -10.20 -1.03
C GLU A 167 -1.90 -11.41 -0.88
N MET A 168 -1.92 -12.31 -1.86
CA MET A 168 -1.11 -13.54 -1.86
C MET A 168 0.39 -13.25 -1.86
N GLU A 169 0.81 -12.24 -2.60
CA GLU A 169 2.22 -11.85 -2.74
C GLU A 169 2.66 -10.79 -1.71
N CYS A 170 1.78 -10.42 -0.78
CA CYS A 170 2.10 -9.39 0.19
C CYS A 170 2.98 -9.93 1.32
N PRO A 171 4.23 -9.43 1.51
CA PRO A 171 5.11 -9.89 2.57
C PRO A 171 4.62 -9.52 3.99
N LYS A 172 3.59 -8.68 4.08
CA LYS A 172 2.97 -8.23 5.34
C LYS A 172 1.51 -8.67 5.50
N ASN A 173 1.04 -9.56 4.63
CA ASN A 173 -0.32 -10.14 4.68
C ASN A 173 -1.42 -9.07 4.76
N ILE A 174 -1.25 -7.96 4.03
CA ILE A 174 -2.28 -6.90 3.97
C ILE A 174 -3.51 -7.45 3.27
N SER A 175 -4.64 -7.48 3.99
CA SER A 175 -5.88 -8.04 3.49
C SER A 175 -6.55 -7.16 2.42
N VAL A 176 -7.14 -7.80 1.40
CA VAL A 176 -8.00 -7.15 0.41
C VAL A 176 -9.27 -6.53 1.01
N SER A 177 -9.65 -6.88 2.24
CA SER A 177 -10.74 -6.23 2.98
C SER A 177 -10.53 -4.72 3.12
N ASN A 178 -9.27 -4.27 3.10
CA ASN A 178 -8.93 -2.84 3.07
C ASN A 178 -9.42 -2.16 1.79
N ILE A 179 -9.43 -2.87 0.65
CA ILE A 179 -9.98 -2.34 -0.62
C ILE A 179 -11.49 -2.10 -0.49
N ALA A 180 -12.21 -3.01 0.14
CA ALA A 180 -13.65 -2.81 0.39
C ALA A 180 -13.91 -1.58 1.27
N ARG A 181 -13.07 -1.34 2.28
CA ARG A 181 -13.13 -0.14 3.12
C ARG A 181 -12.83 1.13 2.31
N LEU A 182 -11.75 1.12 1.50
CA LEU A 182 -11.44 2.24 0.61
C LEU A 182 -12.61 2.59 -0.31
N ASN A 183 -13.22 1.59 -0.93
CA ASN A 183 -14.37 1.80 -1.81
C ASN A 183 -15.55 2.43 -1.06
N ARG A 184 -15.82 2.01 0.18
CA ARG A 184 -16.84 2.61 1.03
C ARG A 184 -16.55 4.08 1.32
N GLU A 185 -15.33 4.41 1.73
CA GLU A 185 -14.91 5.80 1.99
C GLU A 185 -15.01 6.65 0.72
N PHE A 186 -14.57 6.13 -0.42
CA PHE A 186 -14.64 6.83 -1.70
C PHE A 186 -16.07 7.12 -2.15
N ILE A 187 -16.97 6.14 -2.02
CA ILE A 187 -18.39 6.27 -2.41
C ILE A 187 -19.09 7.24 -1.47
N SER A 188 -18.93 7.11 -0.15
CA SER A 188 -19.62 7.98 0.82
C SER A 188 -19.32 9.46 0.57
N VAL A 189 -18.07 9.79 0.30
CA VAL A 189 -17.66 11.17 -0.02
C VAL A 189 -18.21 11.64 -1.36
N SER A 190 -18.32 10.73 -2.34
CA SER A 190 -18.86 11.09 -3.65
C SER A 190 -20.37 11.41 -3.58
N TYR A 191 -21.12 10.66 -2.78
CA TYR A 191 -22.55 10.91 -2.60
C TYR A 191 -22.83 12.17 -1.81
N THR A 192 -22.11 12.46 -0.74
CA THR A 192 -22.31 13.68 0.06
C THR A 192 -22.08 14.98 -0.74
N HIS A 193 -21.19 14.95 -1.72
CA HIS A 193 -20.97 16.11 -2.59
C HIS A 193 -22.02 16.28 -3.69
N LEU A 194 -22.76 15.22 -4.04
CA LEU A 194 -23.83 15.28 -5.03
C LEU A 194 -25.18 15.71 -4.44
N THR A 195 -25.36 15.57 -3.12
CA THR A 195 -26.63 15.83 -2.44
C THR A 195 -26.69 17.15 -1.68
N LEU A 196 -25.60 17.90 -1.58
CA LEU A 196 -25.61 19.24 -1.00
C LEU A 196 -26.02 20.27 -2.07
N PRO A 197 -27.14 20.98 -1.90
CA PRO A 197 -27.45 22.10 -2.79
C PRO A 197 -26.35 23.12 -2.69
N THR A 198 -25.80 23.50 -3.83
CA THR A 198 -24.93 24.67 -3.95
C THR A 198 -25.78 25.91 -3.70
N ASN A 199 -25.73 26.48 -2.50
CA ASN A 199 -26.21 27.82 -2.23
C ASN A 199 -25.15 28.83 -2.70
#